data_e1596105efee3475e13af75e199568f6
#
_entry.id   e1596105efee3475e13af75e199568f6
#
_cell.length_a   1.000
_cell.length_b   1.000
_cell.length_c   1.000
_cell.angle_alpha   90.00
_cell.angle_beta   90.00
_cell.angle_gamma   90.00
#
_symmetry.space_group_name_H-M   'P 1'
#
loop_
_entity.id
_entity.type
_entity.pdbx_description
1 polymer ?
#
loop_
_entity_poly.entity_id
_entity_poly.type
_entity_poly.pdbx_seq_one_letter_code
_entity_poly.pdbx_strand_id
1 'polypeptide(L)'
;MTSSQTHHTGRVADRAAVDEFLQAQHRLLERFGVRAESRFLDVPAIGGRAHVLVTGDGPPLIMVIGGLIPAAFWAPLMPQLPGHTLYAVDLPGFGLTDPVDYPKQPLRPLVVEFLAQLLDGIGCRRAPFVTQSQGSLWSTWLSLDRPGSVVAQVMAGCPAHVLGTTAPAPMRLMSIPGIGRTMLRLQPPSAQQADRVFAAVHEDVSGLGEIRDVLVACERLPAYADSFLGLMRAVMRLGRVRTEISLTGPQLRQVDHPVQLIWGENDPFGSSEVAHRAATFLPDAELHLVPSGHAPWFHHAELVGQLVTRFLGEHGGPGSP
;
A
#
# COMPACT_ATOMS: atom_id res chain seq x y z
N MET A 1 -27.56 26.66 -21.68
CA MET A 1 -28.22 25.87 -20.63
C MET A 1 -27.61 24.47 -20.43
N THR A 2 -26.42 24.17 -20.92
CA THR A 2 -25.82 22.81 -20.92
C THR A 2 -24.73 22.59 -19.87
N SER A 3 -24.20 23.67 -19.28
CA SER A 3 -23.07 23.54 -18.32
C SER A 3 -23.47 23.18 -16.89
N SER A 4 -24.69 23.54 -16.46
CA SER A 4 -25.14 23.31 -15.07
C SER A 4 -25.63 21.86 -14.82
N GLN A 5 -26.13 21.20 -15.84
CA GLN A 5 -26.62 19.81 -15.72
C GLN A 5 -25.47 18.79 -15.67
N THR A 6 -24.39 19.04 -16.41
CA THR A 6 -23.21 18.14 -16.42
C THR A 6 -22.45 18.18 -15.10
N HIS A 7 -22.37 19.33 -14.42
CA HIS A 7 -21.76 19.43 -13.10
C HIS A 7 -22.60 18.76 -11.99
N HIS A 8 -23.91 18.76 -12.10
CA HIS A 8 -24.78 18.15 -11.10
C HIS A 8 -24.80 16.62 -11.21
N THR A 9 -24.83 16.08 -12.43
CA THR A 9 -24.76 14.63 -12.69
C THR A 9 -23.41 14.03 -12.31
N GLY A 10 -22.29 14.74 -12.53
CA GLY A 10 -20.95 14.31 -12.11
C GLY A 10 -20.86 14.16 -10.59
N ARG A 11 -21.31 15.15 -9.81
CA ARG A 11 -21.29 15.09 -8.34
C ARG A 11 -22.16 13.98 -7.74
N VAL A 12 -23.26 13.64 -8.38
CA VAL A 12 -24.14 12.53 -7.94
C VAL A 12 -23.49 11.19 -8.24
N ALA A 13 -22.87 11.03 -9.43
CA ALA A 13 -22.15 9.81 -9.78
C ALA A 13 -20.92 9.58 -8.88
N ASP A 14 -20.17 10.63 -8.55
CA ASP A 14 -19.03 10.58 -7.63
C ASP A 14 -19.47 10.13 -6.24
N ARG A 15 -20.60 10.64 -5.75
CA ARG A 15 -21.15 10.25 -4.44
C ARG A 15 -21.59 8.78 -4.43
N ALA A 16 -22.23 8.32 -5.48
CA ALA A 16 -22.66 6.93 -5.60
C ALA A 16 -21.46 5.95 -5.60
N ALA A 17 -20.37 6.30 -6.29
CA ALA A 17 -19.13 5.50 -6.29
C ALA A 17 -18.48 5.46 -4.89
N VAL A 18 -18.46 6.58 -4.17
CA VAL A 18 -17.97 6.62 -2.77
C VAL A 18 -18.85 5.79 -1.86
N ASP A 19 -20.18 5.87 -1.98
CA ASP A 19 -21.11 5.07 -1.17
C ASP A 19 -20.95 3.57 -1.47
N GLU A 20 -20.75 3.17 -2.74
CA GLU A 20 -20.45 1.78 -3.14
C GLU A 20 -19.14 1.29 -2.50
N PHE A 21 -18.09 2.11 -2.57
CA PHE A 21 -16.80 1.78 -1.96
C PHE A 21 -16.90 1.62 -0.44
N LEU A 22 -17.57 2.54 0.25
CA LEU A 22 -17.77 2.46 1.70
C LEU A 22 -18.54 1.20 2.11
N GLN A 23 -19.56 0.82 1.34
CA GLN A 23 -20.32 -0.41 1.58
C GLN A 23 -19.47 -1.67 1.36
N ALA A 24 -18.67 -1.70 0.29
CA ALA A 24 -17.77 -2.82 0.04
C ALA A 24 -16.69 -2.94 1.12
N GLN A 25 -16.08 -1.81 1.51
CA GLN A 25 -15.13 -1.74 2.61
C GLN A 25 -15.73 -2.23 3.93
N HIS A 26 -16.95 -1.78 4.25
CA HIS A 26 -17.63 -2.21 5.46
C HIS A 26 -17.86 -3.72 5.50
N ARG A 27 -18.36 -4.33 4.39
CA ARG A 27 -18.52 -5.79 4.29
C ARG A 27 -17.22 -6.55 4.49
N LEU A 28 -16.13 -6.05 3.91
CA LEU A 28 -14.81 -6.67 4.07
C LEU A 28 -14.34 -6.62 5.53
N LEU A 29 -14.44 -5.46 6.17
CA LEU A 29 -14.07 -5.30 7.58
C LEU A 29 -14.93 -6.18 8.48
N GLU A 30 -16.25 -6.23 8.27
CA GLU A 30 -17.20 -7.05 9.01
C GLU A 30 -16.89 -8.55 8.87
N ARG A 31 -16.55 -9.03 7.67
CA ARG A 31 -16.14 -10.44 7.43
C ARG A 31 -15.01 -10.88 8.34
N PHE A 32 -14.05 -10.01 8.61
CA PHE A 32 -12.91 -10.30 9.48
C PHE A 32 -13.10 -9.81 10.92
N GLY A 33 -14.31 -9.38 11.30
CA GLY A 33 -14.62 -8.90 12.64
C GLY A 33 -13.91 -7.60 13.01
N VAL A 34 -13.47 -6.82 12.04
CA VAL A 34 -12.75 -5.56 12.25
C VAL A 34 -13.74 -4.42 12.42
N ARG A 35 -13.65 -3.70 13.54
CA ARG A 35 -14.35 -2.45 13.78
C ARG A 35 -13.37 -1.30 13.66
N ALA A 36 -13.31 -0.68 12.50
CA ALA A 36 -12.43 0.44 12.25
C ALA A 36 -13.22 1.74 12.10
N GLU A 37 -12.66 2.81 12.63
CA GLU A 37 -13.10 4.18 12.40
C GLU A 37 -12.40 4.75 11.16
N SER A 38 -13.15 5.38 10.25
CA SER A 38 -12.60 6.17 9.15
C SER A 38 -12.22 7.55 9.67
N ARG A 39 -10.92 7.90 9.62
CA ARG A 39 -10.41 9.23 9.96
C ARG A 39 -9.79 9.91 8.77
N PHE A 40 -9.88 11.23 8.74
CA PHE A 40 -9.23 12.05 7.73
C PHE A 40 -8.25 12.99 8.42
N LEU A 41 -6.98 12.92 7.99
CA LEU A 41 -5.90 13.74 8.51
C LEU A 41 -5.50 14.75 7.45
N ASP A 42 -5.32 16.01 7.83
CA ASP A 42 -4.81 17.03 6.92
C ASP A 42 -3.35 16.75 6.58
N VAL A 43 -3.05 16.66 5.29
CA VAL A 43 -1.70 16.41 4.78
C VAL A 43 -1.35 17.44 3.71
N PRO A 44 -0.77 18.58 4.11
CA PRO A 44 -0.40 19.66 3.19
C PRO A 44 0.47 19.23 2.01
N ALA A 45 1.30 18.19 2.17
CA ALA A 45 2.15 17.66 1.09
C ALA A 45 1.36 17.23 -0.15
N ILE A 46 0.12 16.79 0.02
CA ILE A 46 -0.78 16.44 -1.09
C ILE A 46 -1.83 17.54 -1.37
N GLY A 47 -1.82 18.63 -0.60
CA GLY A 47 -2.81 19.69 -0.69
C GLY A 47 -4.23 19.25 -0.30
N GLY A 48 -4.36 18.20 0.53
CA GLY A 48 -5.62 17.57 0.86
C GLY A 48 -5.55 16.72 2.13
N ARG A 49 -6.41 15.73 2.23
CA ARG A 49 -6.54 14.86 3.40
C ARG A 49 -6.20 13.42 3.08
N ALA A 50 -5.50 12.76 4.00
CA ALA A 50 -5.30 11.31 3.98
C ALA A 50 -6.42 10.61 4.76
N HIS A 51 -6.99 9.58 4.16
CA HIS A 51 -7.90 8.66 4.83
C HIS A 51 -7.13 7.54 5.52
N VAL A 52 -7.52 7.26 6.75
CA VAL A 52 -6.92 6.23 7.59
C VAL A 52 -8.03 5.42 8.26
N LEU A 53 -7.93 4.10 8.18
CA LEU A 53 -8.74 3.19 8.99
C LEU A 53 -8.03 3.00 10.33
N VAL A 54 -8.72 3.31 11.43
CA VAL A 54 -8.18 3.21 12.79
C VAL A 54 -8.93 2.15 13.58
N THR A 55 -8.21 1.18 14.15
CA THR A 55 -8.79 0.11 14.97
C THR A 55 -7.80 -0.37 16.02
N GLY A 56 -8.32 -1.02 17.07
CA GLY A 56 -7.47 -1.54 18.16
C GLY A 56 -7.18 -0.51 19.23
N ASP A 57 -6.37 -0.91 20.21
CA ASP A 57 -6.02 -0.12 21.38
C ASP A 57 -4.57 -0.40 21.78
N GLY A 58 -3.78 0.65 22.09
CA GLY A 58 -2.38 0.57 22.44
C GLY A 58 -1.49 1.54 21.65
N PRO A 59 -0.16 1.32 21.63
CA PRO A 59 0.76 2.16 20.88
C PRO A 59 0.47 2.12 19.37
N PRO A 60 0.79 3.20 18.63
CA PRO A 60 0.53 3.28 17.20
C PRO A 60 1.34 2.26 16.41
N LEU A 61 0.69 1.60 15.44
CA LEU A 61 1.28 0.78 14.39
C LEU A 61 0.78 1.27 13.04
N ILE A 62 1.68 1.72 12.18
CA ILE A 62 1.34 2.30 10.90
C ILE A 62 1.32 1.19 9.84
N MET A 63 0.21 1.06 9.12
CA MET A 63 0.05 0.05 8.07
C MET A 63 -0.04 0.74 6.71
N VAL A 64 1.02 0.63 5.89
CA VAL A 64 1.09 1.29 4.58
C VAL A 64 0.99 0.24 3.48
N ILE A 65 -0.15 0.24 2.82
CA ILE A 65 -0.46 -0.73 1.76
C ILE A 65 0.32 -0.42 0.45
N GLY A 66 0.35 -1.36 -0.47
CA GLY A 66 0.89 -1.16 -1.81
C GLY A 66 0.08 -0.16 -2.64
N GLY A 67 0.66 0.27 -3.74
CA GLY A 67 -0.06 1.09 -4.72
C GLY A 67 -1.25 0.33 -5.32
N LEU A 68 -2.28 1.08 -5.73
CA LEU A 68 -3.46 0.60 -6.47
C LEU A 68 -4.57 -0.04 -5.63
N ILE A 69 -4.34 -0.34 -4.38
CA ILE A 69 -5.29 -1.02 -3.49
C ILE A 69 -5.55 -0.19 -2.24
N PRO A 70 -6.76 -0.26 -1.66
CA PRO A 70 -7.09 0.50 -0.46
C PRO A 70 -6.59 -0.19 0.82
N ALA A 71 -6.47 0.61 1.88
CA ALA A 71 -6.04 0.17 3.21
C ALA A 71 -6.90 -0.97 3.80
N ALA A 72 -8.16 -1.07 3.40
CA ALA A 72 -9.06 -2.15 3.80
C ALA A 72 -8.53 -3.56 3.48
N PHE A 73 -7.58 -3.70 2.54
CA PHE A 73 -6.95 -5.00 2.23
C PHE A 73 -6.12 -5.56 3.38
N TRP A 74 -5.83 -4.76 4.40
CA TRP A 74 -5.26 -5.25 5.65
C TRP A 74 -6.27 -5.97 6.56
N ALA A 75 -7.58 -5.97 6.23
CA ALA A 75 -8.62 -6.53 7.08
C ALA A 75 -8.35 -7.96 7.57
N PRO A 76 -7.80 -8.91 6.76
CA PRO A 76 -7.46 -10.24 7.26
C PRO A 76 -6.37 -10.24 8.34
N LEU A 77 -5.42 -9.30 8.26
CA LEU A 77 -4.28 -9.21 9.18
C LEU A 77 -4.60 -8.43 10.46
N MET A 78 -5.46 -7.42 10.37
CA MET A 78 -5.75 -6.52 11.52
C MET A 78 -6.11 -7.24 12.82
N PRO A 79 -6.98 -8.29 12.83
CA PRO A 79 -7.32 -9.01 14.06
C PRO A 79 -6.16 -9.81 14.66
N GLN A 80 -5.11 -10.04 13.88
CA GLN A 80 -3.93 -10.80 14.29
C GLN A 80 -2.86 -9.93 14.97
N LEU A 81 -3.12 -8.61 15.10
CA LEU A 81 -2.18 -7.63 15.66
C LEU A 81 -2.76 -6.95 16.92
N PRO A 82 -3.10 -7.73 17.97
CA PRO A 82 -3.65 -7.16 19.20
C PRO A 82 -2.61 -6.31 19.93
N GLY A 83 -3.10 -5.41 20.80
CA GLY A 83 -2.24 -4.58 21.64
C GLY A 83 -1.63 -3.36 20.94
N HIS A 84 -2.10 -3.04 19.73
CA HIS A 84 -1.72 -1.84 19.00
C HIS A 84 -2.96 -1.06 18.54
N THR A 85 -2.82 0.25 18.43
CA THR A 85 -3.74 1.05 17.62
C THR A 85 -3.23 1.04 16.19
N LEU A 86 -3.94 0.36 15.30
CA LEU A 86 -3.59 0.19 13.89
C LEU A 86 -4.07 1.41 13.10
N TYR A 87 -3.18 2.00 12.33
CA TYR A 87 -3.47 3.11 11.41
C TYR A 87 -3.19 2.63 9.98
N ALA A 88 -4.21 2.10 9.31
CA ALA A 88 -4.08 1.62 7.95
C ALA A 88 -4.41 2.74 6.96
N VAL A 89 -3.45 3.09 6.13
CA VAL A 89 -3.42 4.32 5.33
C VAL A 89 -3.76 4.03 3.87
N ASP A 90 -4.73 4.76 3.31
CA ASP A 90 -4.93 4.85 1.87
C ASP A 90 -3.85 5.77 1.26
N LEU A 91 -3.17 5.31 0.22
CA LEU A 91 -2.19 6.14 -0.48
C LEU A 91 -2.88 7.25 -1.30
N PRO A 92 -2.20 8.37 -1.61
CA PRO A 92 -2.81 9.49 -2.35
C PRO A 92 -3.47 9.06 -3.65
N GLY A 93 -4.78 9.34 -3.76
CA GLY A 93 -5.62 9.01 -4.92
C GLY A 93 -6.11 7.56 -4.98
N PHE A 94 -5.90 6.78 -3.91
CA PHE A 94 -6.49 5.46 -3.71
C PHE A 94 -7.37 5.45 -2.47
N GLY A 95 -8.38 4.56 -2.44
CA GLY A 95 -9.38 4.60 -1.39
C GLY A 95 -10.01 5.99 -1.28
N LEU A 96 -10.03 6.55 -0.06
CA LEU A 96 -10.62 7.86 0.21
C LEU A 96 -9.59 8.98 0.46
N THR A 97 -8.30 8.72 0.25
CA THR A 97 -7.27 9.76 0.31
C THR A 97 -7.33 10.65 -0.93
N ASP A 98 -7.26 11.96 -0.69
CA ASP A 98 -7.29 12.96 -1.76
C ASP A 98 -6.17 12.71 -2.79
N PRO A 99 -6.43 12.92 -4.09
CA PRO A 99 -5.47 12.65 -5.14
C PRO A 99 -4.36 13.68 -5.21
N VAL A 100 -3.24 13.28 -5.80
CA VAL A 100 -2.11 14.15 -6.12
C VAL A 100 -1.72 13.97 -7.59
N ASP A 101 -1.18 15.01 -8.20
CA ASP A 101 -0.63 14.92 -9.56
C ASP A 101 0.81 14.39 -9.49
N TYR A 102 0.95 13.07 -9.42
CA TYR A 102 2.24 12.40 -9.30
C TYR A 102 3.30 12.83 -10.34
N PRO A 103 2.97 13.01 -11.63
CA PRO A 103 3.95 13.42 -12.63
C PRO A 103 4.51 14.84 -12.46
N LYS A 104 3.83 15.72 -11.70
CA LYS A 104 4.24 17.12 -11.57
C LYS A 104 5.31 17.39 -10.51
N GLN A 105 5.63 16.39 -9.70
CA GLN A 105 6.60 16.57 -8.62
C GLN A 105 7.46 15.33 -8.41
N PRO A 106 8.66 15.48 -7.82
CA PRO A 106 9.52 14.34 -7.51
C PRO A 106 8.83 13.42 -6.51
N LEU A 107 8.76 12.11 -6.82
CA LEU A 107 8.00 11.15 -6.01
C LEU A 107 8.55 11.01 -4.59
N ARG A 108 9.86 10.83 -4.42
CA ARG A 108 10.47 10.58 -3.10
C ARG A 108 10.23 11.72 -2.10
N PRO A 109 10.50 12.99 -2.39
CA PRO A 109 10.16 14.09 -1.48
C PRO A 109 8.66 14.15 -1.15
N LEU A 110 7.78 13.96 -2.14
CA LEU A 110 6.35 13.97 -1.93
C LEU A 110 5.92 12.92 -0.89
N VAL A 111 6.35 11.67 -1.09
CA VAL A 111 5.89 10.56 -0.24
C VAL A 111 6.54 10.57 1.15
N VAL A 112 7.76 11.07 1.26
CA VAL A 112 8.43 11.29 2.56
C VAL A 112 7.67 12.32 3.37
N GLU A 113 7.32 13.46 2.76
CA GLU A 113 6.51 14.49 3.44
C GLU A 113 5.09 14.00 3.74
N PHE A 114 4.47 13.23 2.84
CA PHE A 114 3.15 12.62 3.09
C PHE A 114 3.17 11.76 4.35
N LEU A 115 4.13 10.83 4.46
CA LEU A 115 4.21 9.94 5.63
C LEU A 115 4.65 10.68 6.90
N ALA A 116 5.54 11.67 6.81
CA ALA A 116 5.94 12.48 7.96
C ALA A 116 4.76 13.29 8.53
N GLN A 117 4.01 13.96 7.66
CA GLN A 117 2.83 14.72 8.06
C GLN A 117 1.67 13.82 8.53
N LEU A 118 1.59 12.58 8.02
CA LEU A 118 0.68 11.57 8.55
C LEU A 118 1.03 11.23 10.01
N LEU A 119 2.31 10.98 10.32
CA LEU A 119 2.76 10.73 11.70
C LEU A 119 2.43 11.92 12.61
N ASP A 120 2.68 13.15 12.16
CA ASP A 120 2.31 14.36 12.92
C ASP A 120 0.80 14.44 13.18
N GLY A 121 -0.02 14.12 12.16
CA GLY A 121 -1.50 14.09 12.27
C GLY A 121 -2.03 13.00 13.21
N ILE A 122 -1.31 11.88 13.35
CA ILE A 122 -1.59 10.82 14.33
C ILE A 122 -1.16 11.25 15.75
N GLY A 123 -0.27 12.23 15.86
CA GLY A 123 0.29 12.71 17.14
C GLY A 123 1.54 11.93 17.58
N CYS A 124 2.25 11.30 16.64
CA CYS A 124 3.50 10.61 16.92
C CYS A 124 4.60 11.05 15.94
N ARG A 125 5.85 11.07 16.41
CA ARG A 125 7.01 11.40 15.55
C ARG A 125 7.71 10.17 15.00
N ARG A 126 7.45 9.01 15.60
CA ARG A 126 8.08 7.73 15.29
C ARG A 126 7.12 6.60 15.62
N ALA A 127 7.12 5.57 14.80
CA ALA A 127 6.30 4.39 15.00
C ALA A 127 6.92 3.17 14.31
N PRO A 128 6.53 1.94 14.71
CA PRO A 128 6.74 0.76 13.87
C PRO A 128 5.77 0.78 12.67
N PHE A 129 6.21 0.14 11.58
CA PHE A 129 5.47 0.08 10.32
C PHE A 129 5.26 -1.37 9.87
N VAL A 130 4.05 -1.69 9.42
CA VAL A 130 3.75 -2.88 8.61
C VAL A 130 3.42 -2.41 7.20
N THR A 131 4.18 -2.88 6.23
CA THR A 131 4.19 -2.29 4.90
C THR A 131 4.11 -3.35 3.81
N GLN A 132 3.64 -2.97 2.63
CA GLN A 132 3.57 -3.85 1.47
C GLN A 132 3.98 -3.12 0.20
N SER A 133 4.80 -3.73 -0.65
CA SER A 133 5.11 -3.28 -2.00
C SER A 133 5.54 -1.79 -2.05
N GLN A 134 4.71 -0.92 -2.65
CA GLN A 134 4.96 0.52 -2.72
C GLN A 134 5.03 1.17 -1.34
N GLY A 135 4.22 0.71 -0.39
CA GLY A 135 4.29 1.15 1.01
C GLY A 135 5.63 0.84 1.65
N SER A 136 6.24 -0.32 1.35
CA SER A 136 7.57 -0.68 1.84
C SER A 136 8.65 0.26 1.28
N LEU A 137 8.61 0.56 -0.02
CA LEU A 137 9.51 1.53 -0.64
C LEU A 137 9.39 2.92 0.01
N TRP A 138 8.17 3.41 0.19
CA TRP A 138 7.92 4.75 0.72
C TRP A 138 8.35 4.88 2.18
N SER A 139 8.06 3.86 3.01
CA SER A 139 8.47 3.85 4.41
C SER A 139 9.98 3.72 4.57
N THR A 140 10.66 2.98 3.68
CA THR A 140 12.11 2.94 3.64
C THR A 140 12.70 4.30 3.25
N TRP A 141 12.13 4.99 2.26
CA TRP A 141 12.56 6.35 1.94
C TRP A 141 12.33 7.32 3.11
N LEU A 142 11.21 7.19 3.83
CA LEU A 142 10.98 7.97 5.04
C LEU A 142 12.10 7.75 6.05
N SER A 143 12.49 6.51 6.34
CA SER A 143 13.55 6.22 7.31
C SER A 143 14.91 6.75 6.87
N LEU A 144 15.22 6.70 5.57
CA LEU A 144 16.48 7.23 5.02
C LEU A 144 16.55 8.76 5.05
N ASP A 145 15.43 9.45 4.81
CA ASP A 145 15.38 10.92 4.73
C ASP A 145 15.03 11.58 6.09
N ARG A 146 14.42 10.83 7.00
CA ARG A 146 14.00 11.21 8.36
C ARG A 146 14.42 10.12 9.36
N PRO A 147 15.72 9.97 9.64
CA PRO A 147 16.23 8.94 10.55
C PRO A 147 15.50 8.93 11.89
N GLY A 148 15.20 7.72 12.40
CA GLY A 148 14.47 7.51 13.64
C GLY A 148 12.95 7.69 13.56
N SER A 149 12.35 8.04 12.41
CA SER A 149 10.89 8.09 12.25
C SER A 149 10.25 6.70 12.14
N VAL A 150 10.97 5.73 11.60
CA VAL A 150 10.59 4.31 11.54
C VAL A 150 11.37 3.57 12.63
N VAL A 151 10.67 2.97 13.58
CA VAL A 151 11.28 2.27 14.72
C VAL A 151 11.65 0.84 14.36
N ALA A 152 10.77 0.17 13.64
CA ALA A 152 10.93 -1.17 13.10
C ALA A 152 10.03 -1.27 11.86
N GLN A 153 10.42 -2.05 10.85
CA GLN A 153 9.63 -2.18 9.63
C GLN A 153 9.40 -3.64 9.27
N VAL A 154 8.14 -4.03 9.15
CA VAL A 154 7.74 -5.29 8.51
C VAL A 154 7.39 -5.01 7.05
N MET A 155 8.01 -5.76 6.14
CA MET A 155 7.73 -5.72 4.71
C MET A 155 7.03 -7.02 4.31
N ALA A 156 5.71 -7.00 4.19
CA ALA A 156 4.90 -8.14 3.78
C ALA A 156 4.70 -8.15 2.26
N GLY A 157 5.30 -9.12 1.57
CA GLY A 157 5.45 -9.15 0.11
C GLY A 157 6.67 -8.36 -0.38
N CYS A 158 7.04 -8.57 -1.65
CA CYS A 158 8.19 -7.92 -2.27
C CYS A 158 8.07 -6.39 -2.22
N PRO A 159 9.04 -5.66 -1.62
CA PRO A 159 9.08 -4.21 -1.72
C PRO A 159 9.19 -3.75 -3.18
N ALA A 160 8.44 -2.70 -3.53
CA ALA A 160 8.47 -2.21 -4.90
C ALA A 160 9.89 -1.77 -5.31
N HIS A 161 10.31 -2.22 -6.49
CA HIS A 161 11.57 -1.81 -7.14
C HIS A 161 12.85 -2.08 -6.33
N VAL A 162 12.80 -3.05 -5.39
CA VAL A 162 13.97 -3.47 -4.63
C VAL A 162 14.98 -4.20 -5.53
N LEU A 163 16.26 -3.82 -5.45
CA LEU A 163 17.38 -4.48 -6.16
C LEU A 163 17.16 -4.72 -7.66
N GLY A 164 16.42 -3.81 -8.31
CA GLY A 164 16.15 -3.86 -9.75
C GLY A 164 14.93 -4.69 -10.15
N THR A 165 14.10 -5.11 -9.19
CA THR A 165 12.80 -5.75 -9.48
C THR A 165 11.87 -4.80 -10.22
N THR A 166 10.93 -5.36 -10.95
CA THR A 166 10.00 -4.58 -11.77
C THR A 166 8.63 -5.22 -11.79
N ALA A 167 7.61 -4.43 -12.08
CA ALA A 167 6.25 -4.93 -12.23
C ALA A 167 6.10 -5.92 -13.42
N PRO A 168 5.12 -6.86 -13.37
CA PRO A 168 4.76 -7.71 -14.48
C PRO A 168 4.50 -6.93 -15.78
N ALA A 169 4.75 -7.56 -16.93
CA ALA A 169 4.69 -6.90 -18.24
C ALA A 169 3.38 -6.13 -18.52
N PRO A 170 2.17 -6.62 -18.19
CA PRO A 170 0.94 -5.85 -18.39
C PRO A 170 0.92 -4.52 -17.65
N MET A 171 1.37 -4.51 -16.39
CA MET A 171 1.45 -3.28 -15.59
C MET A 171 2.47 -2.28 -16.16
N ARG A 172 3.61 -2.78 -16.68
CA ARG A 172 4.61 -1.93 -17.31
C ARG A 172 4.08 -1.21 -18.56
N LEU A 173 3.24 -1.88 -19.36
CA LEU A 173 2.60 -1.27 -20.52
C LEU A 173 1.68 -0.11 -20.13
N MET A 174 1.05 -0.16 -18.97
CA MET A 174 0.19 0.92 -18.48
C MET A 174 0.93 2.23 -18.19
N SER A 175 2.27 2.18 -17.99
CA SER A 175 3.07 3.39 -17.84
C SER A 175 3.27 4.18 -19.16
N ILE A 176 2.94 3.57 -20.31
CA ILE A 176 3.12 4.19 -21.63
C ILE A 176 1.92 5.12 -21.91
N PRO A 177 2.18 6.42 -22.19
CA PRO A 177 1.10 7.37 -22.50
C PRO A 177 0.17 6.87 -23.62
N GLY A 178 -1.13 7.00 -23.41
CA GLY A 178 -2.17 6.50 -24.33
C GLY A 178 -2.50 5.01 -24.14
N ILE A 179 -1.51 4.12 -24.04
CA ILE A 179 -1.75 2.67 -23.87
C ILE A 179 -2.48 2.40 -22.55
N GLY A 180 -1.98 2.90 -21.43
CA GLY A 180 -2.61 2.67 -20.13
C GLY A 180 -4.07 3.14 -20.08
N ARG A 181 -4.36 4.35 -20.59
CA ARG A 181 -5.75 4.85 -20.63
C ARG A 181 -6.65 4.01 -21.55
N THR A 182 -6.13 3.54 -22.67
CA THR A 182 -6.88 2.64 -23.56
C THR A 182 -7.14 1.30 -22.88
N MET A 183 -6.15 0.71 -22.21
CA MET A 183 -6.32 -0.55 -21.48
C MET A 183 -7.39 -0.44 -20.39
N LEU A 184 -7.37 0.63 -19.56
CA LEU A 184 -8.40 0.85 -18.55
C LEU A 184 -9.80 1.02 -19.14
N ARG A 185 -9.93 1.68 -20.31
CA ARG A 185 -11.22 1.82 -20.99
C ARG A 185 -11.75 0.49 -21.56
N LEU A 186 -10.86 -0.37 -22.06
CA LEU A 186 -11.22 -1.67 -22.62
C LEU A 186 -11.47 -2.73 -21.54
N GLN A 187 -11.00 -2.51 -20.32
CA GLN A 187 -11.15 -3.40 -19.18
C GLN A 187 -11.78 -2.63 -18.01
N PRO A 188 -13.08 -2.33 -18.08
CA PRO A 188 -13.76 -1.61 -17.02
C PRO A 188 -13.80 -2.44 -15.73
N PRO A 189 -13.85 -1.78 -14.54
CA PRO A 189 -13.92 -2.45 -13.25
C PRO A 189 -15.05 -3.45 -13.17
N SER A 190 -14.71 -4.71 -12.95
CA SER A 190 -15.63 -5.85 -12.85
C SER A 190 -15.01 -6.98 -12.03
N ALA A 191 -15.83 -7.89 -11.51
CA ALA A 191 -15.36 -9.06 -10.79
C ALA A 191 -14.32 -9.86 -11.61
N GLN A 192 -14.60 -10.09 -12.90
CA GLN A 192 -13.67 -10.80 -13.79
C GLN A 192 -12.33 -10.05 -13.97
N GLN A 193 -12.36 -8.72 -14.04
CA GLN A 193 -11.15 -7.91 -14.13
C GLN A 193 -10.35 -7.99 -12.82
N ALA A 194 -11.01 -7.90 -11.68
CA ALA A 194 -10.37 -8.05 -10.38
C ALA A 194 -9.74 -9.43 -10.21
N ASP A 195 -10.43 -10.52 -10.61
CA ASP A 195 -9.85 -11.88 -10.59
C ASP A 195 -8.56 -11.96 -11.44
N ARG A 196 -8.50 -11.27 -12.59
CA ARG A 196 -7.26 -11.20 -13.39
C ARG A 196 -6.14 -10.42 -12.71
N VAL A 197 -6.49 -9.34 -11.99
CA VAL A 197 -5.50 -8.57 -11.22
C VAL A 197 -4.91 -9.43 -10.12
N PHE A 198 -5.74 -10.15 -9.36
CA PHE A 198 -5.26 -11.05 -8.31
C PHE A 198 -4.44 -12.22 -8.88
N ALA A 199 -4.89 -12.83 -9.96
CA ALA A 199 -4.11 -13.87 -10.65
C ALA A 199 -2.74 -13.36 -11.14
N ALA A 200 -2.66 -12.10 -11.59
CA ALA A 200 -1.40 -11.48 -12.04
C ALA A 200 -0.40 -11.22 -10.90
N VAL A 201 -0.87 -11.15 -9.66
CA VAL A 201 -0.04 -11.04 -8.45
C VAL A 201 0.06 -12.37 -7.69
N HIS A 202 -0.35 -13.47 -8.36
CA HIS A 202 -0.34 -14.84 -7.87
C HIS A 202 -1.13 -15.05 -6.56
N GLU A 203 -2.24 -14.34 -6.42
CA GLU A 203 -3.18 -14.52 -5.30
C GLU A 203 -4.48 -15.18 -5.77
N ASP A 204 -4.93 -16.16 -5.01
CA ASP A 204 -6.25 -16.77 -5.16
C ASP A 204 -7.23 -16.07 -4.22
N VAL A 205 -8.26 -15.45 -4.76
CA VAL A 205 -9.33 -14.80 -4.00
C VAL A 205 -10.65 -15.55 -4.09
N SER A 206 -10.68 -16.82 -4.48
CA SER A 206 -11.86 -17.68 -4.59
C SER A 206 -12.45 -17.83 -3.22
N GLY A 207 -12.29 -17.63 -2.19
CA GLY A 207 -12.93 -17.60 -0.87
C GLY A 207 -13.01 -16.20 -0.25
N LEU A 208 -12.55 -15.18 -0.96
CA LEU A 208 -12.38 -13.81 -0.48
C LEU A 208 -13.09 -12.81 -1.40
N GLY A 209 -14.38 -13.09 -1.70
CA GLY A 209 -15.18 -12.27 -2.61
C GLY A 209 -15.26 -10.79 -2.21
N GLU A 210 -15.26 -10.51 -0.91
CA GLU A 210 -15.31 -9.14 -0.40
C GLU A 210 -14.03 -8.34 -0.72
N ILE A 211 -12.85 -8.98 -0.77
CA ILE A 211 -11.59 -8.33 -1.23
C ILE A 211 -11.74 -7.92 -2.69
N ARG A 212 -12.27 -8.81 -3.54
CA ARG A 212 -12.57 -8.52 -4.94
C ARG A 212 -13.54 -7.37 -5.09
N ASP A 213 -14.64 -7.37 -4.32
CA ASP A 213 -15.66 -6.31 -4.37
C ASP A 213 -15.10 -4.95 -3.97
N VAL A 214 -14.23 -4.90 -2.96
CA VAL A 214 -13.54 -3.65 -2.57
C VAL A 214 -12.60 -3.16 -3.67
N LEU A 215 -11.88 -4.04 -4.36
CA LEU A 215 -11.05 -3.63 -5.50
C LEU A 215 -11.89 -3.01 -6.61
N VAL A 216 -12.96 -3.70 -7.00
CA VAL A 216 -13.89 -3.20 -8.05
C VAL A 216 -14.47 -1.83 -7.68
N ALA A 217 -14.91 -1.67 -6.45
CA ALA A 217 -15.47 -0.40 -5.98
C ALA A 217 -14.40 0.71 -5.90
N CYS A 218 -13.16 0.38 -5.48
CA CYS A 218 -12.03 1.30 -5.47
C CYS A 218 -11.68 1.79 -6.89
N GLU A 219 -11.65 0.89 -7.86
CA GLU A 219 -11.36 1.22 -9.26
C GLU A 219 -12.41 2.14 -9.89
N ARG A 220 -13.63 2.17 -9.32
CA ARG A 220 -14.73 3.07 -9.77
C ARG A 220 -14.66 4.46 -9.14
N LEU A 221 -13.81 4.67 -8.14
CA LEU A 221 -13.65 6.00 -7.55
C LEU A 221 -13.14 7.01 -8.59
N PRO A 222 -13.62 8.25 -8.55
CA PRO A 222 -13.34 9.25 -9.59
C PRO A 222 -11.86 9.52 -9.85
N ALA A 223 -11.04 9.51 -8.79
CA ALA A 223 -9.62 9.81 -8.88
C ALA A 223 -8.76 8.60 -9.27
N TYR A 224 -9.29 7.36 -9.17
CA TYR A 224 -8.48 6.14 -9.24
C TYR A 224 -7.69 6.02 -10.54
N ALA A 225 -8.35 6.11 -11.69
CA ALA A 225 -7.71 5.88 -12.99
C ALA A 225 -6.57 6.88 -13.27
N ASP A 226 -6.76 8.15 -12.94
CA ASP A 226 -5.75 9.19 -13.14
C ASP A 226 -4.61 9.05 -12.13
N SER A 227 -4.90 8.72 -10.87
CA SER A 227 -3.90 8.44 -9.83
C SER A 227 -3.07 7.20 -10.16
N PHE A 228 -3.72 6.12 -10.60
CA PHE A 228 -3.06 4.90 -11.06
C PHE A 228 -2.07 5.17 -12.19
N LEU A 229 -2.54 5.79 -13.27
CA LEU A 229 -1.68 6.10 -14.42
C LEU A 229 -0.60 7.15 -14.06
N GLY A 230 -0.92 8.07 -13.16
CA GLY A 230 0.01 9.07 -12.64
C GLY A 230 1.15 8.42 -11.87
N LEU A 231 0.84 7.53 -10.91
CA LEU A 231 1.83 6.79 -10.14
C LEU A 231 2.68 5.89 -11.05
N MET A 232 2.04 5.15 -11.99
CA MET A 232 2.78 4.33 -12.94
C MET A 232 3.82 5.15 -13.74
N ARG A 233 3.49 6.37 -14.16
CA ARG A 233 4.42 7.26 -14.88
C ARG A 233 5.46 7.90 -13.96
N ALA A 234 5.15 8.10 -12.69
CA ALA A 234 6.11 8.57 -11.70
C ALA A 234 7.18 7.51 -11.40
N VAL A 235 6.80 6.23 -11.33
CA VAL A 235 7.75 5.13 -11.05
C VAL A 235 8.40 4.55 -12.30
N MET A 236 7.77 4.65 -13.48
CA MET A 236 8.25 4.08 -14.73
C MET A 236 8.25 5.09 -15.88
N ARG A 237 9.17 4.89 -16.83
CA ARG A 237 9.20 5.59 -18.11
C ARG A 237 9.25 4.58 -19.23
N LEU A 238 8.25 4.58 -20.11
CA LEU A 238 8.15 3.65 -21.26
C LEU A 238 8.35 2.17 -20.87
N GLY A 239 7.69 1.74 -19.77
CA GLY A 239 7.76 0.37 -19.28
C GLY A 239 9.02 -0.02 -18.54
N ARG A 240 9.93 0.92 -18.28
CA ARG A 240 11.16 0.71 -17.50
C ARG A 240 11.10 1.49 -16.19
N VAL A 241 11.52 0.87 -15.10
CA VAL A 241 11.64 1.55 -13.81
C VAL A 241 12.64 2.70 -13.93
N ARG A 242 12.31 3.85 -13.38
CA ARG A 242 13.23 4.98 -13.28
C ARG A 242 14.33 4.65 -12.28
N THR A 243 15.58 4.97 -12.61
CA THR A 243 16.74 4.63 -11.77
C THR A 243 16.66 5.23 -10.37
N GLU A 244 16.12 6.43 -10.26
CA GLU A 244 15.92 7.15 -9.00
C GLU A 244 14.85 6.53 -8.08
N ILE A 245 14.03 5.62 -8.61
CA ILE A 245 12.98 4.93 -7.86
C ILE A 245 13.48 3.63 -7.24
N SER A 246 14.50 3.00 -7.83
CA SER A 246 15.01 1.71 -7.34
C SER A 246 15.61 1.81 -5.95
N LEU A 247 15.21 0.88 -5.08
CA LEU A 247 15.80 0.68 -3.76
C LEU A 247 17.05 -0.18 -3.90
N THR A 248 18.20 0.48 -3.86
CA THR A 248 19.50 -0.15 -4.15
C THR A 248 20.15 -0.79 -2.92
N GLY A 249 21.10 -1.73 -3.12
CA GLY A 249 21.84 -2.33 -2.02
C GLY A 249 22.53 -1.30 -1.11
N PRO A 250 23.22 -0.25 -1.64
CA PRO A 250 23.76 0.82 -0.81
C PRO A 250 22.72 1.56 0.04
N GLN A 251 21.51 1.77 -0.45
CA GLN A 251 20.42 2.37 0.34
C GLN A 251 19.90 1.41 1.42
N LEU A 252 19.75 0.12 1.12
CA LEU A 252 19.37 -0.87 2.11
C LEU A 252 20.36 -0.95 3.28
N ARG A 253 21.67 -0.80 3.04
CA ARG A 253 22.69 -0.75 4.09
C ARG A 253 22.60 0.47 5.00
N GLN A 254 21.91 1.52 4.61
CA GLN A 254 21.72 2.76 5.38
C GLN A 254 20.46 2.71 6.26
N VAL A 255 19.64 1.66 6.15
CA VAL A 255 18.47 1.47 7.02
C VAL A 255 18.97 1.24 8.45
N ASP A 256 18.54 2.08 9.38
CA ASP A 256 19.02 2.18 10.76
C ASP A 256 18.10 1.54 11.80
N HIS A 257 17.12 0.78 11.35
CA HIS A 257 16.14 0.10 12.19
C HIS A 257 16.00 -1.37 11.80
N PRO A 258 15.51 -2.25 12.69
CA PRO A 258 15.23 -3.64 12.41
C PRO A 258 14.18 -3.80 11.30
N VAL A 259 14.39 -4.76 10.41
CA VAL A 259 13.48 -5.08 9.29
C VAL A 259 13.11 -6.54 9.29
N GLN A 260 11.82 -6.84 9.23
CA GLN A 260 11.32 -8.18 8.96
C GLN A 260 10.80 -8.28 7.53
N LEU A 261 11.35 -9.21 6.75
CA LEU A 261 10.88 -9.54 5.41
C LEU A 261 9.97 -10.77 5.50
N ILE A 262 8.68 -10.63 5.19
CA ILE A 262 7.73 -11.74 5.03
C ILE A 262 7.39 -11.84 3.56
N TRP A 263 7.97 -12.81 2.85
CA TRP A 263 7.99 -12.84 1.40
C TRP A 263 7.25 -14.03 0.84
N GLY A 264 6.39 -13.80 -0.16
CA GLY A 264 5.73 -14.90 -0.87
C GLY A 264 6.71 -15.66 -1.76
N GLU A 265 6.76 -16.98 -1.64
CA GLU A 265 7.63 -17.83 -2.47
C GLU A 265 7.34 -17.69 -3.96
N ASN A 266 6.07 -17.38 -4.30
CA ASN A 266 5.59 -17.23 -5.66
C ASN A 266 5.34 -15.75 -6.02
N ASP A 267 5.93 -14.80 -5.30
CA ASP A 267 5.73 -13.36 -5.56
C ASP A 267 6.25 -12.97 -6.96
N PRO A 268 5.39 -12.51 -7.89
CA PRO A 268 5.79 -12.21 -9.27
C PRO A 268 6.61 -10.93 -9.41
N PHE A 269 6.71 -10.13 -8.34
CA PHE A 269 7.54 -8.90 -8.33
C PHE A 269 8.99 -9.18 -7.96
N GLY A 270 9.28 -10.26 -7.23
CA GLY A 270 10.64 -10.64 -6.87
C GLY A 270 10.72 -12.05 -6.30
N SER A 271 11.63 -12.86 -6.84
CA SER A 271 11.85 -14.24 -6.38
C SER A 271 12.45 -14.31 -4.97
N SER A 272 12.46 -15.51 -4.39
CA SER A 272 13.10 -15.79 -3.10
C SER A 272 14.60 -15.45 -3.09
N GLU A 273 15.29 -15.53 -4.23
CA GLU A 273 16.70 -15.10 -4.33
C GLU A 273 16.85 -13.59 -4.15
N VAL A 274 15.87 -12.80 -4.62
CA VAL A 274 15.85 -11.36 -4.37
C VAL A 274 15.61 -11.08 -2.91
N ALA A 275 14.72 -11.84 -2.24
CA ALA A 275 14.47 -11.72 -0.81
C ALA A 275 15.74 -12.00 0.01
N HIS A 276 16.43 -13.11 -0.27
CA HIS A 276 17.71 -13.43 0.39
C HIS A 276 18.76 -12.34 0.15
N ARG A 277 18.89 -11.84 -1.08
CA ARG A 277 19.82 -10.74 -1.38
C ARG A 277 19.43 -9.45 -0.65
N ALA A 278 18.16 -9.11 -0.57
CA ALA A 278 17.70 -7.93 0.17
C ALA A 278 18.07 -8.05 1.66
N ALA A 279 17.84 -9.21 2.28
CA ALA A 279 18.22 -9.50 3.65
C ALA A 279 19.73 -9.34 3.88
N THR A 280 20.61 -9.73 2.93
CA THR A 280 22.07 -9.56 3.10
C THR A 280 22.52 -8.10 3.03
N PHE A 281 21.73 -7.19 2.48
CA PHE A 281 22.06 -5.76 2.45
C PHE A 281 21.58 -5.00 3.68
N LEU A 282 20.51 -5.45 4.31
CA LEU A 282 19.94 -4.82 5.51
C LEU A 282 20.82 -5.16 6.72
N PRO A 283 21.20 -4.18 7.57
CA PRO A 283 22.08 -4.42 8.73
C PRO A 283 21.47 -5.32 9.79
N ASP A 284 20.15 -5.22 9.99
CA ASP A 284 19.38 -6.00 10.96
C ASP A 284 18.10 -6.48 10.28
N ALA A 285 18.10 -7.74 9.80
CA ALA A 285 16.98 -8.28 9.05
C ALA A 285 16.65 -9.73 9.38
N GLU A 286 15.35 -10.00 9.54
CA GLU A 286 14.78 -11.35 9.52
C GLU A 286 14.08 -11.62 8.19
N LEU A 287 14.22 -12.82 7.64
CA LEU A 287 13.53 -13.25 6.42
C LEU A 287 12.68 -14.49 6.69
N HIS A 288 11.40 -14.41 6.32
CA HIS A 288 10.45 -15.51 6.34
C HIS A 288 9.85 -15.70 4.95
N LEU A 289 9.97 -16.88 4.39
CA LEU A 289 9.31 -17.28 3.15
C LEU A 289 7.96 -17.92 3.48
N VAL A 290 6.91 -17.52 2.76
CA VAL A 290 5.54 -18.00 2.96
C VAL A 290 5.03 -18.56 1.61
N PRO A 291 4.33 -19.71 1.56
CA PRO A 291 3.82 -20.28 0.31
C PRO A 291 2.62 -19.46 -0.23
N SER A 292 2.88 -18.27 -0.72
CA SER A 292 1.91 -17.28 -1.21
C SER A 292 2.44 -16.50 -2.41
N GLY A 293 1.59 -15.64 -2.99
CA GLY A 293 1.97 -14.61 -3.94
C GLY A 293 2.44 -13.31 -3.26
N HIS A 294 1.90 -12.18 -3.74
CA HIS A 294 2.32 -10.83 -3.32
C HIS A 294 1.66 -10.30 -2.04
N ALA A 295 0.65 -11.00 -1.52
CA ALA A 295 -0.10 -10.62 -0.31
C ALA A 295 -0.17 -11.79 0.69
N PRO A 296 0.95 -12.13 1.38
CA PRO A 296 1.03 -13.31 2.24
C PRO A 296 -0.09 -13.42 3.29
N TRP A 297 -0.60 -12.30 3.76
CA TRP A 297 -1.65 -12.25 4.79
C TRP A 297 -3.05 -12.60 4.28
N PHE A 298 -3.29 -12.75 2.98
CA PHE A 298 -4.63 -13.10 2.49
C PHE A 298 -5.05 -14.50 2.95
N HIS A 299 -4.14 -15.46 2.86
CA HIS A 299 -4.38 -16.86 3.24
C HIS A 299 -3.60 -17.33 4.46
N HIS A 300 -2.60 -16.55 4.88
CA HIS A 300 -1.73 -16.89 6.01
C HIS A 300 -1.74 -15.80 7.08
N ALA A 301 -2.91 -15.14 7.30
CA ALA A 301 -3.04 -14.01 8.23
C ALA A 301 -2.57 -14.36 9.65
N GLU A 302 -2.90 -15.55 10.14
CA GLU A 302 -2.48 -16.01 11.47
C GLU A 302 -0.95 -16.16 11.56
N LEU A 303 -0.33 -16.85 10.60
CA LEU A 303 1.13 -17.00 10.54
C LEU A 303 1.82 -15.63 10.44
N VAL A 304 1.36 -14.77 9.52
CA VAL A 304 1.92 -13.43 9.34
C VAL A 304 1.75 -12.61 10.62
N GLY A 305 0.58 -12.67 11.26
CA GLY A 305 0.31 -11.99 12.53
C GLY A 305 1.22 -12.45 13.66
N GLN A 306 1.47 -13.75 13.79
CA GLN A 306 2.40 -14.30 14.78
C GLN A 306 3.83 -13.80 14.54
N LEU A 307 4.31 -13.80 13.28
CA LEU A 307 5.63 -13.30 12.91
C LEU A 307 5.76 -11.82 13.24
N VAL A 308 4.78 -11.00 12.84
CA VAL A 308 4.75 -9.55 13.10
C VAL A 308 4.72 -9.27 14.60
N THR A 309 3.84 -9.93 15.36
CA THR A 309 3.68 -9.70 16.80
C THR A 309 4.96 -10.05 17.56
N ARG A 310 5.63 -11.17 17.21
CA ARG A 310 6.91 -11.53 17.80
C ARG A 310 7.96 -10.46 17.52
N PHE A 311 8.14 -10.10 16.25
CA PHE A 311 9.13 -9.12 15.81
C PHE A 311 8.91 -7.74 16.47
N LEU A 312 7.67 -7.26 16.51
CA LEU A 312 7.34 -6.00 17.15
C LEU A 312 7.50 -6.06 18.69
N GLY A 313 7.28 -7.22 19.30
CA GLY A 313 7.55 -7.43 20.73
C GLY A 313 9.03 -7.29 21.07
N GLU A 314 9.92 -7.67 20.15
CA GLU A 314 11.38 -7.57 20.32
C GLU A 314 11.92 -6.18 19.95
N HIS A 315 11.30 -5.47 18.98
CA HIS A 315 11.86 -4.27 18.36
C HIS A 315 10.92 -3.05 18.38
N GLY A 316 9.62 -3.23 18.59
CA GLY A 316 8.59 -2.17 18.42
C GLY A 316 8.26 -1.34 19.67
N GLY A 317 8.83 -1.64 20.81
CA GLY A 317 8.47 -1.02 22.08
C GLY A 317 9.04 0.40 22.28
N PRO A 318 8.38 1.24 23.11
CA PRO A 318 8.90 2.57 23.49
C PRO A 318 10.13 2.53 24.39
N GLY A 319 10.89 1.44 24.39
CA GLY A 319 12.00 1.20 25.31
C GLY A 319 13.04 0.19 24.87
N SER A 320 13.12 -0.18 23.59
CA SER A 320 14.31 -0.91 23.11
C SER A 320 15.49 0.06 23.06
N PRO A 321 16.67 -0.33 23.62
CA PRO A 321 17.79 0.57 23.90
C PRO A 321 18.38 1.22 22.66
#